data_781f85919381e9e8a218924236847c8c
#
_entry.id   781f85919381e9e8a218924236847c8c
#
_cell.length_a   1.000
_cell.length_b   1.000
_cell.length_c   1.000
_cell.angle_alpha   90.00
_cell.angle_beta   90.00
_cell.angle_gamma   90.00
#
_symmetry.space_group_name_H-M   'P 1'
#
loop_
_entity.id
_entity.type
_entity.pdbx_description
1 polymer ?
#
loop_
_entity_poly.entity_id
_entity_poly.type
_entity_poly.pdbx_seq_one_letter_code
_entity_poly.pdbx_strand_id
1 'polypeptide(L)'
;MNFIDFIPDRVYYMLMNTIAEFIKQKRKEAGLTQEEFAIRSGLGLRFVRELEQGKETVRMDKVNQALSMFGMKAVPGRKDE
;
A
#
# COMPACT_ATOMS: atom_id res chain seq x y z
N MET A 1 -20.85 9.35 -16.91
CA MET A 1 -20.12 8.15 -16.45
C MET A 1 -18.71 8.53 -16.15
N ASN A 2 -18.19 8.14 -14.99
CA ASN A 2 -16.85 8.52 -14.68
C ASN A 2 -15.85 7.49 -15.24
N PHE A 3 -14.58 7.82 -15.18
CA PHE A 3 -13.51 7.01 -15.73
C PHE A 3 -13.51 5.58 -15.17
N ILE A 4 -13.80 5.43 -13.89
CA ILE A 4 -13.75 4.13 -13.22
C ILE A 4 -14.75 3.15 -13.81
N ASP A 5 -15.88 3.63 -14.31
CA ASP A 5 -16.92 2.76 -14.84
C ASP A 5 -16.49 2.03 -16.12
N PHE A 6 -15.42 2.50 -16.77
CA PHE A 6 -14.90 1.88 -17.98
C PHE A 6 -13.71 0.99 -17.76
N ILE A 7 -13.23 0.88 -16.53
CA ILE A 7 -12.01 0.15 -16.24
C ILE A 7 -12.36 -1.30 -15.89
N PRO A 8 -11.77 -2.28 -16.60
CA PRO A 8 -11.93 -3.68 -16.20
C PRO A 8 -11.47 -3.89 -14.77
N ASP A 9 -12.08 -4.85 -14.07
CA ASP A 9 -11.78 -5.09 -12.67
C ASP A 9 -10.30 -5.20 -12.38
N ARG A 10 -9.57 -5.97 -13.17
CA ARG A 10 -8.14 -6.16 -12.95
C ARG A 10 -7.36 -4.85 -13.04
N VAL A 11 -7.75 -3.98 -13.98
CA VAL A 11 -7.09 -2.68 -14.15
C VAL A 11 -7.47 -1.77 -13.01
N TYR A 12 -8.72 -1.84 -12.57
CA TYR A 12 -9.17 -1.09 -11.41
C TYR A 12 -8.30 -1.40 -10.20
N TYR A 13 -8.08 -2.69 -9.91
CA TYR A 13 -7.24 -3.07 -8.78
C TYR A 13 -5.80 -2.63 -8.96
N MET A 14 -5.29 -2.63 -10.18
CA MET A 14 -3.94 -2.13 -10.43
C MET A 14 -3.82 -0.64 -10.14
N LEU A 15 -4.89 0.12 -10.43
CA LEU A 15 -4.85 1.58 -10.26
C LEU A 15 -5.22 2.02 -8.86
N MET A 16 -6.20 1.32 -8.25
CA MET A 16 -6.77 1.79 -7.01
C MET A 16 -6.23 1.10 -5.78
N ASN A 17 -5.23 0.03 -6.06
CA ASN A 17 -5.13 -0.66 -5.44
C ASN A 17 -4.62 -1.23 -4.68
N THR A 18 -4.03 -1.29 -4.61
CA THR A 18 -3.31 -2.10 -3.69
C THR A 18 -2.70 -1.25 -2.60
N ILE A 19 -2.56 -1.85 -1.46
CA ILE A 19 -1.86 -1.22 -0.35
C ILE A 19 -0.43 -0.91 -0.76
N ALA A 20 0.15 -1.78 -1.60
CA ALA A 20 1.51 -1.58 -2.11
C ALA A 20 1.65 -0.24 -2.83
N GLU A 21 0.73 0.05 -3.75
CA GLU A 21 0.77 1.30 -4.50
C GLU A 21 0.53 2.50 -3.59
N PHE A 22 -0.40 2.36 -2.64
CA PHE A 22 -0.70 3.42 -1.70
C PHE A 22 0.52 3.77 -0.85
N ILE A 23 1.14 2.76 -0.26
CA ILE A 23 2.32 2.95 0.59
C ILE A 23 3.46 3.58 -0.20
N LYS A 24 3.70 3.07 -1.41
CA LYS A 24 4.78 3.60 -2.25
C LYS A 24 4.56 5.06 -2.58
N GLN A 25 3.33 5.40 -2.96
CA GLN A 25 2.99 6.78 -3.29
C GLN A 25 3.15 7.71 -2.10
N LYS A 26 2.60 7.30 -0.95
CA LYS A 26 2.69 8.11 0.27
C LYS A 26 4.13 8.28 0.73
N ARG A 27 4.92 7.23 0.63
CA ARG A 27 6.33 7.31 0.96
C ARG A 27 7.05 8.35 0.09
N LYS A 28 6.79 8.31 -1.21
CA LYS A 28 7.40 9.26 -2.15
C LYS A 28 6.92 10.68 -1.90
N GLU A 29 5.65 10.87 -1.61
CA GLU A 29 5.10 12.19 -1.28
C GLU A 29 5.77 12.76 -0.03
N ALA A 30 6.12 11.89 0.90
CA ALA A 30 6.82 12.31 2.12
C ALA A 30 8.32 12.51 1.91
N GLY A 31 8.82 12.25 0.71
CA GLY A 31 10.23 12.42 0.41
C GLY A 31 11.13 11.38 1.03
N LEU A 32 10.62 10.20 1.33
CA LEU A 32 11.38 9.17 2.02
C LEU A 32 11.86 8.10 1.05
N THR A 33 13.10 7.63 1.24
CA THR A 33 13.58 6.42 0.60
C THR A 33 12.97 5.21 1.30
N GLN A 34 13.09 4.04 0.68
CA GLN A 34 12.64 2.81 1.34
C GLN A 34 13.37 2.57 2.65
N GLU A 35 14.66 2.85 2.67
CA GLU A 35 15.47 2.72 3.87
C GLU A 35 14.99 3.64 4.98
N GLU A 36 14.73 4.90 4.63
CA GLU A 36 14.24 5.86 5.61
C GLU A 36 12.87 5.48 6.14
N PHE A 37 12.01 5.01 5.26
CA PHE A 37 10.69 4.57 5.67
C PHE A 37 10.78 3.37 6.61
N ALA A 38 11.65 2.41 6.29
CA ALA A 38 11.85 1.24 7.14
C ALA A 38 12.30 1.67 8.55
N ILE A 39 13.26 2.58 8.62
CA ILE A 39 13.74 3.06 9.90
C ILE A 39 12.64 3.75 10.70
N ARG A 40 11.92 4.65 10.06
CA ARG A 40 10.90 5.45 10.76
C ARG A 40 9.67 4.64 11.17
N SER A 41 9.32 3.62 10.38
CA SER A 41 8.17 2.78 10.69
C SER A 41 8.51 1.65 11.66
N GLY A 42 9.80 1.39 11.86
CA GLY A 42 10.23 0.26 12.66
C GLY A 42 10.14 -1.06 11.93
N LEU A 43 9.93 -1.03 10.61
CA LEU A 43 9.84 -2.23 9.79
C LEU A 43 11.20 -2.57 9.20
N GLY A 44 11.41 -3.83 8.87
CA GLY A 44 12.62 -4.23 8.15
C GLY A 44 12.57 -3.74 6.71
N LEU A 45 13.74 -3.41 6.16
CA LEU A 45 13.82 -2.95 4.79
C LEU A 45 13.31 -4.01 3.80
N ARG A 46 13.60 -5.27 4.06
CA ARG A 46 13.12 -6.36 3.23
C ARG A 46 11.60 -6.38 3.19
N PHE A 47 10.97 -6.19 4.35
CA PHE A 47 9.51 -6.15 4.41
C PHE A 47 8.96 -4.98 3.58
N VAL A 48 9.55 -3.81 3.71
CA VAL A 48 9.11 -2.63 2.95
C VAL A 48 9.21 -2.89 1.46
N ARG A 49 10.32 -3.47 1.02
CA ARG A 49 10.50 -3.80 -0.39
C ARG A 49 9.48 -4.81 -0.89
N GLU A 50 9.23 -5.87 -0.11
CA GLU A 50 8.25 -6.88 -0.48
C GLU A 50 6.85 -6.30 -0.52
N LEU A 51 6.52 -5.45 0.46
CA LEU A 51 5.22 -4.81 0.50
C LEU A 51 5.00 -3.93 -0.74
N GLU A 52 5.97 -3.13 -1.10
CA GLU A 52 5.84 -2.22 -2.24
C GLU A 52 5.86 -2.95 -3.58
N GLN A 53 6.42 -4.16 -3.61
CA GLN A 53 6.38 -5.00 -4.80
C GLN A 53 5.06 -5.74 -4.95
N GLY A 54 4.17 -5.63 -3.97
CA GLY A 54 2.86 -6.26 -4.05
C GLY A 54 2.84 -7.71 -3.64
N LYS A 55 3.77 -8.14 -2.79
CA LYS A 55 3.75 -9.51 -2.29
C LYS A 55 2.45 -9.76 -1.55
N GLU A 56 1.74 -10.82 -1.95
CA GLU A 56 0.43 -11.10 -1.41
C GLU A 56 0.46 -11.67 0.01
N THR A 57 1.51 -12.42 0.34
CA THR A 57 1.60 -13.09 1.64
C THR A 57 2.41 -12.25 2.62
N VAL A 58 1.81 -11.18 3.11
CA VAL A 58 2.45 -10.29 4.10
C VAL A 58 1.66 -10.32 5.39
N ARG A 59 2.36 -10.06 6.49
CA ARG A 59 1.70 -10.01 7.80
C ARG A 59 0.87 -8.75 7.92
N MET A 60 -0.39 -8.92 8.29
CA MET A 60 -1.32 -7.79 8.40
C MET A 60 -0.92 -6.80 9.48
N ASP A 61 -0.36 -7.29 10.60
CA ASP A 61 0.08 -6.38 11.66
C ASP A 61 1.18 -5.44 11.17
N LYS A 62 2.10 -5.95 10.35
CA LYS A 62 3.16 -5.12 9.78
C LYS A 62 2.64 -4.20 8.68
N VAL A 63 1.65 -4.65 7.93
CA VAL A 63 0.98 -3.79 6.94
C VAL A 63 0.34 -2.60 7.65
N ASN A 64 -0.36 -2.86 8.75
CA ASN A 64 -0.97 -1.77 9.52
C ASN A 64 0.07 -0.85 10.15
N GLN A 65 1.23 -1.39 10.53
CA GLN A 65 2.32 -0.57 11.03
C GLN A 65 2.81 0.40 9.96
N ALA A 66 2.94 -0.08 8.72
CA ALA A 66 3.31 0.79 7.61
C ALA A 66 2.25 1.86 7.35
N LEU A 67 0.98 1.45 7.33
CA LEU A 67 -0.12 2.37 7.09
C LEU A 67 -0.24 3.42 8.19
N SER A 68 0.09 3.06 9.42
CA SER A 68 -0.02 3.98 10.55
C SER A 68 0.89 5.19 10.41
N MET A 69 1.95 5.09 9.61
CA MET A 69 2.82 6.22 9.32
C MET A 69 2.06 7.36 8.65
N PHE A 70 0.94 7.04 8.01
CA PHE A 70 0.12 8.02 7.28
C PHE A 70 -1.26 8.18 7.92
N GLY A 71 -1.43 7.72 9.16
CA GLY A 71 -2.69 7.82 9.88
C GLY A 71 -3.76 6.88 9.34
N MET A 72 -3.36 5.79 8.69
CA MET A 72 -4.27 4.86 8.04
C MET A 72 -4.20 3.48 8.67
N LYS A 73 -5.20 2.65 8.34
CA LYS A 73 -5.20 1.24 8.70
C LYS A 73 -5.97 0.47 7.63
N ALA A 74 -5.66 -0.80 7.50
CA ALA A 74 -6.40 -1.67 6.59
C ALA A 74 -7.74 -2.03 7.22
N VAL A 75 -8.79 -1.97 6.42
CA VAL A 75 -10.14 -2.35 6.87
C VAL A 75 -10.76 -3.24 5.80
N PRO A 76 -11.71 -4.09 6.19
CA PRO A 76 -12.41 -4.89 5.19
C PRO A 76 -13.25 -4.00 4.29
N GLY A 77 -13.27 -4.34 3.02
CA GLY A 77 -14.12 -3.70 2.04
C GLY A 77 -14.95 -4.74 1.33
N ARG A 78 -15.97 -4.30 0.66
CA ARG A 78 -16.81 -5.21 -0.12
C ARG A 78 -16.05 -5.61 -1.38
N LYS A 79 -16.21 -6.87 -1.75
CA LYS A 79 -15.47 -7.43 -2.89
C LYS A 79 -15.80 -6.74 -4.20
N ASP A 80 -16.98 -6.17 -4.31
CA ASP A 80 -17.46 -5.54 -5.53
C ASP A 80 -17.25 -4.02 -5.55
N GLU A 81 -16.57 -3.49 -4.58
CA GLU A 81 -16.28 -2.05 -4.51
C GLU A 81 -15.00 -1.64 -5.21
#